data_ec962cb57197163f0c7fc26151d4c0f7
#
_entry.id   ec962cb57197163f0c7fc26151d4c0f7
#
_cell.length_a   1.000
_cell.length_b   1.000
_cell.length_c   1.000
_cell.angle_alpha   90.00
_cell.angle_beta   90.00
_cell.angle_gamma   90.00
#
_symmetry.space_group_name_H-M   'P 1'
#
loop_
_entity.id
_entity.type
_entity.pdbx_description
1 polymer ?
#
loop_
_entity_poly.entity_id
_entity_poly.type
_entity_poly.pdbx_seq_one_letter_code
_entity_poly.pdbx_strand_id
1 'polypeptide(L)'
;MNTKATVLRTRRGLAKCTRGDDGLISVGMGEPLLDWRDVPLSEAMDTLILPLTGEPSACSMGNPHCTYFIDDIGKVDVEGRGRQMEINPLFPQKTNVHFVQIINRQKIRLRIWERGGGIPLGSGSCSCGAAVNGIRRGFLDKRVEVECDGGSVVVEWSDGQDVALAGPVAPVFEGIWTERAA
;
A
#
# COMPACT_ATOMS: atom_id res chain seq x y z
N MET A 1 -18.52 6.31 23.16
CA MET A 1 -17.48 5.46 23.80
C MET A 1 -16.12 5.91 23.31
N ASN A 2 -15.23 6.35 24.19
CA ASN A 2 -13.89 6.82 23.82
C ASN A 2 -12.90 5.63 23.95
N THR A 3 -13.05 4.62 23.09
CA THR A 3 -12.20 3.42 23.11
C THR A 3 -10.87 3.75 22.45
N LYS A 4 -9.76 3.66 23.20
CA LYS A 4 -8.40 3.85 22.66
C LYS A 4 -7.95 2.72 21.72
N ALA A 5 -8.63 1.57 21.72
CA ALA A 5 -8.31 0.43 20.87
C ALA A 5 -9.56 -0.37 20.52
N THR A 6 -9.59 -0.94 19.33
CA THR A 6 -10.62 -1.87 18.85
C THR A 6 -10.02 -2.90 17.90
N VAL A 7 -10.73 -3.99 17.67
CA VAL A 7 -10.36 -5.01 16.70
C VAL A 7 -11.49 -5.18 15.70
N LEU A 8 -11.18 -5.02 14.43
CA LEU A 8 -12.09 -5.20 13.33
C LEU A 8 -11.88 -6.57 12.68
N ARG A 9 -12.98 -7.29 12.38
CA ARG A 9 -12.91 -8.49 11.56
C ARG A 9 -13.02 -8.09 10.09
N THR A 10 -12.03 -8.43 9.30
CA THR A 10 -11.98 -8.20 7.85
C THR A 10 -11.89 -9.53 7.11
N ARG A 11 -12.01 -9.50 5.77
CA ARG A 11 -11.80 -10.70 4.95
C ARG A 11 -10.36 -11.23 5.04
N ARG A 12 -9.40 -10.38 5.36
CA ARG A 12 -7.98 -10.74 5.52
C ARG A 12 -7.65 -11.22 6.94
N GLY A 13 -8.56 -11.08 7.90
CA GLY A 13 -8.33 -11.44 9.30
C GLY A 13 -8.68 -10.30 10.25
N LEU A 14 -8.06 -10.31 11.42
CA LEU A 14 -8.30 -9.33 12.47
C LEU A 14 -7.35 -8.13 12.28
N ALA A 15 -7.91 -6.93 12.18
CA ALA A 15 -7.18 -5.68 12.14
C ALA A 15 -7.28 -4.98 13.51
N LYS A 16 -6.15 -4.81 14.19
CA LYS A 16 -6.07 -4.03 15.42
C LYS A 16 -6.02 -2.55 15.07
N CYS A 17 -6.93 -1.77 15.65
CA CYS A 17 -6.99 -0.33 15.47
C CYS A 17 -6.72 0.36 16.80
N THR A 18 -5.85 1.37 16.82
CA THR A 18 -5.54 2.16 18.01
C THR A 18 -5.59 3.65 17.68
N ARG A 19 -6.00 4.44 18.64
CA ARG A 19 -5.91 5.91 18.55
C ARG A 19 -4.67 6.36 19.31
N GLY A 20 -3.76 7.04 18.59
CA GLY A 20 -2.59 7.69 19.17
C GLY A 20 -2.95 8.96 19.97
N ASP A 21 -2.03 9.42 20.81
CA ASP A 21 -2.20 10.68 21.54
C ASP A 21 -2.10 11.91 20.60
N ASP A 22 -1.53 11.73 19.42
CA ASP A 22 -1.50 12.68 18.28
C ASP A 22 -2.84 12.77 17.52
N GLY A 23 -3.84 11.96 17.91
CA GLY A 23 -5.15 11.89 17.28
C GLY A 23 -5.23 11.03 16.02
N LEU A 24 -4.11 10.48 15.54
CA LEU A 24 -4.10 9.57 14.40
C LEU A 24 -4.70 8.21 14.77
N ILE A 25 -5.31 7.57 13.80
CA ILE A 25 -5.75 6.18 13.93
C ILE A 25 -4.74 5.28 13.22
N SER A 26 -4.17 4.34 13.98
CA SER A 26 -3.28 3.31 13.47
C SER A 26 -4.04 1.99 13.28
N VAL A 27 -3.82 1.34 12.15
CA VAL A 27 -4.43 0.05 11.78
C VAL A 27 -3.36 -0.95 11.41
N GLY A 28 -3.41 -2.15 12.01
CA GLY A 28 -2.58 -3.28 11.58
C GLY A 28 -3.08 -3.83 10.24
N MET A 29 -2.23 -3.78 9.23
CA MET A 29 -2.52 -4.20 7.86
C MET A 29 -2.12 -5.65 7.59
N GLY A 30 -1.60 -6.37 8.59
CA GLY A 30 -1.04 -7.71 8.48
C GLY A 30 0.38 -7.71 7.92
N GLU A 31 1.04 -8.87 7.99
CA GLU A 31 2.38 -9.05 7.46
C GLU A 31 2.38 -9.00 5.93
N PRO A 32 3.34 -8.31 5.30
CA PRO A 32 3.46 -8.32 3.85
C PRO A 32 3.95 -9.68 3.36
N LEU A 33 3.37 -10.18 2.30
CA LEU A 33 3.77 -11.43 1.66
C LEU A 33 4.77 -11.13 0.56
N LEU A 34 5.93 -11.77 0.60
CA LEU A 34 7.08 -11.42 -0.21
C LEU A 34 7.52 -12.54 -1.17
N ASP A 35 7.02 -13.76 -0.97
CA ASP A 35 7.27 -14.87 -1.90
C ASP A 35 6.52 -14.64 -3.23
N TRP A 36 7.13 -15.04 -4.34
CA TRP A 36 6.55 -14.87 -5.67
C TRP A 36 5.18 -15.56 -5.83
N ARG A 37 4.92 -16.64 -5.10
CA ARG A 37 3.63 -17.34 -5.10
C ARG A 37 2.53 -16.52 -4.45
N ASP A 38 2.88 -15.79 -3.42
CA ASP A 38 1.95 -14.93 -2.66
C ASP A 38 1.69 -13.58 -3.36
N VAL A 39 2.66 -13.09 -4.15
CA VAL A 39 2.50 -11.94 -5.05
C VAL A 39 1.73 -12.31 -6.32
N PRO A 40 1.33 -13.51 -6.51
CA PRO A 40 1.04 -14.43 -7.58
C PRO A 40 1.68 -14.04 -8.93
N LEU A 41 3.02 -14.08 -8.96
CA LEU A 41 3.76 -13.93 -10.21
C LEU A 41 3.63 -15.19 -11.08
N SER A 42 3.84 -15.04 -12.38
CA SER A 42 3.71 -16.14 -13.35
C SER A 42 4.78 -17.24 -13.22
N GLU A 43 5.92 -16.92 -12.61
CA GLU A 43 7.04 -17.83 -12.41
C GLU A 43 7.90 -17.45 -11.21
N ALA A 44 8.77 -18.38 -10.78
CA ALA A 44 9.65 -18.18 -9.65
C ALA A 44 10.72 -17.12 -9.92
N MET A 45 10.74 -16.07 -9.11
CA MET A 45 11.74 -15.01 -9.18
C MET A 45 11.85 -14.24 -7.86
N ASP A 46 12.91 -13.44 -7.75
CA ASP A 46 13.07 -12.50 -6.65
C ASP A 46 12.09 -11.33 -6.82
N THR A 47 11.25 -11.11 -5.81
CA THR A 47 10.30 -10.01 -5.79
C THR A 47 10.92 -8.67 -5.39
N LEU A 48 12.17 -8.68 -4.92
CA LEU A 48 12.89 -7.46 -4.54
C LEU A 48 13.25 -6.62 -5.76
N ILE A 49 13.68 -7.27 -6.85
CA ILE A 49 14.02 -6.62 -8.12
C ILE A 49 13.47 -7.49 -9.26
N LEU A 50 12.36 -7.06 -9.86
CA LEU A 50 11.80 -7.76 -10.99
C LEU A 50 12.60 -7.48 -12.28
N PRO A 51 12.72 -8.47 -13.20
CA PRO A 51 13.45 -8.33 -14.46
C PRO A 51 12.65 -7.53 -15.50
N LEU A 52 12.20 -6.36 -15.12
CA LEU A 52 11.45 -5.42 -15.94
C LEU A 52 12.19 -4.09 -16.05
N THR A 53 11.94 -3.34 -17.13
CA THR A 53 12.52 -2.01 -17.30
C THR A 53 12.19 -1.11 -16.11
N GLY A 54 13.20 -0.51 -15.49
CA GLY A 54 13.06 0.29 -14.27
C GLY A 54 13.11 -0.51 -12.99
N GLU A 55 13.42 -1.82 -13.06
CA GLU A 55 13.72 -2.70 -11.93
C GLU A 55 12.75 -2.56 -10.74
N PRO A 56 11.41 -2.66 -10.97
CA PRO A 56 10.45 -2.49 -9.90
C PRO A 56 10.55 -3.62 -8.86
N SER A 57 10.04 -3.35 -7.67
CA SER A 57 9.86 -4.35 -6.61
C SER A 57 8.40 -4.77 -6.52
N ALA A 58 8.15 -5.99 -6.03
CA ALA A 58 6.79 -6.45 -5.78
C ALA A 58 6.62 -7.01 -4.37
N CYS A 59 5.38 -6.90 -3.87
CA CYS A 59 4.92 -7.54 -2.64
C CYS A 59 3.40 -7.74 -2.72
N SER A 60 2.85 -8.48 -1.75
CA SER A 60 1.40 -8.58 -1.58
C SER A 60 0.98 -8.08 -0.20
N MET A 61 -0.01 -7.20 -0.18
CA MET A 61 -0.75 -6.79 1.03
C MET A 61 -2.11 -7.51 1.12
N GLY A 62 -2.19 -8.75 0.58
CA GLY A 62 -3.44 -9.49 0.31
C GLY A 62 -3.97 -9.23 -1.10
N ASN A 63 -3.32 -8.37 -1.83
CA ASN A 63 -3.44 -8.10 -3.26
C ASN A 63 -2.05 -7.70 -3.80
N PRO A 64 -1.74 -7.97 -5.08
CA PRO A 64 -0.43 -7.71 -5.64
C PRO A 64 -0.14 -6.23 -5.85
N HIS A 65 1.10 -5.86 -5.59
CA HIS A 65 1.62 -4.50 -5.71
C HIS A 65 2.97 -4.50 -6.43
N CYS A 66 3.11 -3.69 -7.49
CA CYS A 66 4.33 -3.46 -8.24
C CYS A 66 4.78 -2.00 -8.05
N THR A 67 6.00 -1.77 -7.57
CA THR A 67 6.50 -0.45 -7.17
C THR A 67 7.70 -0.04 -8.00
N TYR A 68 7.56 1.03 -8.76
CA TYR A 68 8.63 1.73 -9.47
C TYR A 68 9.15 2.90 -8.63
N PHE A 69 10.47 2.98 -8.48
CA PHE A 69 11.15 4.14 -7.90
C PHE A 69 11.61 5.04 -9.04
N ILE A 70 11.23 6.31 -9.00
CA ILE A 70 11.43 7.27 -10.09
C ILE A 70 11.95 8.60 -9.57
N ASP A 71 12.70 9.33 -10.39
CA ASP A 71 13.33 10.60 -9.99
C ASP A 71 12.33 11.75 -9.91
N ASP A 72 11.35 11.81 -10.82
CA ASP A 72 10.39 12.92 -10.92
C ASP A 72 8.98 12.40 -11.19
N ILE A 73 8.15 12.43 -10.17
CA ILE A 73 6.78 11.95 -10.24
C ILE A 73 5.85 12.82 -11.10
N GLY A 74 6.24 14.09 -11.29
CA GLY A 74 5.48 15.02 -12.12
C GLY A 74 5.56 14.70 -13.63
N LYS A 75 6.59 13.95 -14.04
CA LYS A 75 6.80 13.56 -15.44
C LYS A 75 6.25 12.20 -15.80
N VAL A 76 5.70 11.45 -14.83
CA VAL A 76 5.24 10.09 -15.07
C VAL A 76 3.85 10.07 -15.70
N ASP A 77 3.70 9.35 -16.79
CA ASP A 77 2.39 8.95 -17.33
C ASP A 77 1.84 7.78 -16.50
N VAL A 78 1.14 8.13 -15.42
CA VAL A 78 0.56 7.16 -14.47
C VAL A 78 -0.49 6.29 -15.16
N GLU A 79 -1.33 6.86 -16.01
CA GLU A 79 -2.38 6.12 -16.69
C GLU A 79 -1.82 5.15 -17.73
N GLY A 80 -1.00 5.63 -18.67
CA GLY A 80 -0.45 4.79 -19.73
C GLY A 80 0.43 3.68 -19.19
N ARG A 81 1.41 4.00 -18.34
CA ARG A 81 2.32 3.01 -17.75
C ARG A 81 1.59 2.09 -16.75
N GLY A 82 0.68 2.65 -15.96
CA GLY A 82 -0.10 1.89 -14.97
C GLY A 82 -0.99 0.85 -15.64
N ARG A 83 -1.75 1.26 -16.65
CA ARG A 83 -2.63 0.37 -17.43
C ARG A 83 -1.83 -0.76 -18.11
N GLN A 84 -0.69 -0.43 -18.71
CA GLN A 84 0.17 -1.41 -19.36
C GLN A 84 0.73 -2.43 -18.35
N MET A 85 1.17 -1.94 -17.18
CA MET A 85 1.77 -2.79 -16.15
C MET A 85 0.72 -3.63 -15.40
N GLU A 86 -0.49 -3.11 -15.18
CA GLU A 86 -1.59 -3.84 -14.56
C GLU A 86 -1.82 -5.22 -15.20
N ILE A 87 -1.74 -5.26 -16.53
CA ILE A 87 -2.03 -6.46 -17.34
C ILE A 87 -0.76 -7.17 -17.82
N ASN A 88 0.40 -6.83 -17.30
CA ASN A 88 1.66 -7.46 -17.68
C ASN A 88 1.58 -8.98 -17.41
N PRO A 89 2.01 -9.85 -18.36
CA PRO A 89 1.96 -11.31 -18.21
C PRO A 89 2.65 -11.83 -16.93
N LEU A 90 3.59 -11.08 -16.38
CA LEU A 90 4.23 -11.41 -15.09
C LEU A 90 3.23 -11.43 -13.93
N PHE A 91 2.12 -10.71 -14.02
CA PHE A 91 1.06 -10.64 -13.01
C PHE A 91 -0.26 -11.24 -13.56
N PRO A 92 -0.44 -12.57 -13.59
CA PRO A 92 -1.62 -13.22 -14.17
C PRO A 92 -2.94 -12.79 -13.52
N GLN A 93 -2.90 -12.36 -12.25
CA GLN A 93 -4.05 -11.82 -11.52
C GLN A 93 -4.13 -10.30 -11.57
N LYS A 94 -3.36 -9.64 -12.49
CA LYS A 94 -3.15 -8.20 -12.55
C LYS A 94 -2.50 -7.65 -11.27
N THR A 95 -2.07 -6.39 -11.28
CA THR A 95 -1.41 -5.76 -10.13
C THR A 95 -1.81 -4.30 -9.95
N ASN A 96 -1.71 -3.80 -8.72
CA ASN A 96 -1.65 -2.36 -8.46
C ASN A 96 -0.24 -1.86 -8.80
N VAL A 97 -0.14 -0.69 -9.39
CA VAL A 97 1.14 -0.12 -9.82
C VAL A 97 1.41 1.18 -9.09
N HIS A 98 2.60 1.28 -8.54
CA HIS A 98 3.04 2.42 -7.76
C HIS A 98 4.18 3.14 -8.47
N PHE A 99 4.10 4.45 -8.52
CA PHE A 99 5.19 5.34 -8.91
C PHE A 99 5.60 6.14 -7.68
N VAL A 100 6.83 5.92 -7.23
CA VAL A 100 7.36 6.46 -5.97
C VAL A 100 8.53 7.38 -6.26
N GLN A 101 8.42 8.63 -5.86
CA GLN A 101 9.56 9.54 -5.74
C GLN A 101 10.00 9.58 -4.29
N ILE A 102 11.27 9.28 -4.04
CA ILE A 102 11.87 9.35 -2.71
C ILE A 102 12.26 10.81 -2.44
N ILE A 103 11.59 11.42 -1.45
CA ILE A 103 11.93 12.78 -1.01
C ILE A 103 13.11 12.72 -0.04
N ASN A 104 13.06 11.79 0.91
CA ASN A 104 14.13 11.42 1.81
C ASN A 104 13.85 10.02 2.39
N ARG A 105 14.71 9.52 3.27
CA ARG A 105 14.54 8.17 3.86
C ARG A 105 13.25 8.00 4.68
N GLN A 106 12.60 9.07 5.08
CA GLN A 106 11.39 9.07 5.93
C GLN A 106 10.16 9.62 5.21
N LYS A 107 10.28 10.00 3.93
CA LYS A 107 9.17 10.58 3.16
C LYS A 107 9.24 10.21 1.68
N ILE A 108 8.11 9.77 1.15
CA ILE A 108 7.91 9.51 -0.28
C ILE A 108 6.69 10.25 -0.80
N ARG A 109 6.72 10.60 -2.09
CA ARG A 109 5.56 11.00 -2.86
C ARG A 109 5.11 9.81 -3.70
N LEU A 110 3.82 9.47 -3.63
CA LEU A 110 3.24 8.28 -4.25
C LEU A 110 2.12 8.67 -5.22
N ARG A 111 2.16 8.14 -6.44
CA ARG A 111 1.03 8.08 -7.36
C ARG A 111 0.71 6.63 -7.71
N ILE A 112 -0.57 6.34 -7.90
CA ILE A 112 -1.09 4.99 -7.94
C ILE A 112 -1.91 4.79 -9.22
N TRP A 113 -1.76 3.61 -9.80
CA TRP A 113 -2.74 3.00 -10.69
C TRP A 113 -3.30 1.76 -9.97
N GLU A 114 -4.57 1.82 -9.56
CA GLU A 114 -5.22 0.68 -8.91
C GLU A 114 -5.72 -0.35 -9.92
N ARG A 115 -5.53 -1.61 -9.59
CA ARG A 115 -6.03 -2.76 -10.32
C ARG A 115 -7.54 -2.67 -10.52
N GLY A 116 -7.99 -2.41 -11.76
CA GLY A 116 -9.40 -2.26 -12.13
C GLY A 116 -10.07 -0.96 -11.66
N GLY A 117 -9.34 -0.06 -10.98
CA GLY A 117 -9.88 1.17 -10.38
C GLY A 117 -9.37 2.47 -11.02
N GLY A 118 -8.23 2.46 -11.70
CA GLY A 118 -7.61 3.67 -12.27
C GLY A 118 -6.76 4.44 -11.27
N ILE A 119 -6.80 5.77 -11.32
CA ILE A 119 -5.99 6.66 -10.48
C ILE A 119 -6.81 7.14 -9.27
N PRO A 120 -6.57 6.61 -8.04
CA PRO A 120 -7.23 7.08 -6.83
C PRO A 120 -6.50 8.29 -6.25
N LEU A 121 -7.17 9.05 -5.39
CA LEU A 121 -6.55 10.10 -4.59
C LEU A 121 -5.60 9.55 -3.53
N GLY A 122 -5.81 8.30 -3.09
CA GLY A 122 -4.99 7.58 -2.12
C GLY A 122 -5.51 6.17 -1.90
N SER A 123 -4.64 5.28 -1.40
CA SER A 123 -4.98 3.88 -1.13
C SER A 123 -4.12 3.34 0.01
N GLY A 124 -4.74 2.80 1.05
CA GLY A 124 -4.03 2.30 2.23
C GLY A 124 -3.10 1.12 1.90
N SER A 125 -3.58 0.11 1.17
CA SER A 125 -2.75 -1.04 0.80
C SER A 125 -1.63 -0.67 -0.16
N CYS A 126 -1.88 0.26 -1.09
CA CYS A 126 -0.85 0.75 -2.01
C CYS A 126 0.23 1.56 -1.26
N SER A 127 -0.15 2.39 -0.28
CA SER A 127 0.80 3.09 0.58
C SER A 127 1.68 2.12 1.36
N CYS A 128 1.08 1.06 1.94
CA CYS A 128 1.83 0.00 2.62
C CYS A 128 2.78 -0.73 1.68
N GLY A 129 2.31 -1.19 0.52
CA GLY A 129 3.14 -1.90 -0.46
C GLY A 129 4.30 -1.06 -0.99
N ALA A 130 4.07 0.23 -1.24
CA ALA A 130 5.12 1.16 -1.69
C ALA A 130 6.20 1.35 -0.61
N ALA A 131 5.79 1.59 0.65
CA ALA A 131 6.71 1.74 1.77
C ALA A 131 7.50 0.45 2.04
N VAL A 132 6.82 -0.71 2.11
CA VAL A 132 7.47 -2.03 2.31
C VAL A 132 8.54 -2.26 1.25
N ASN A 133 8.22 -2.07 -0.03
CA ASN A 133 9.19 -2.26 -1.10
C ASN A 133 10.38 -1.30 -1.00
N GLY A 134 10.16 -0.04 -0.61
CA GLY A 134 11.24 0.93 -0.40
C GLY A 134 12.14 0.60 0.80
N ILE A 135 11.55 0.09 1.89
CA ILE A 135 12.28 -0.38 3.07
C ILE A 135 13.14 -1.59 2.72
N ARG A 136 12.57 -2.59 2.02
CA ARG A 136 13.28 -3.78 1.53
C ARG A 136 14.47 -3.43 0.62
N ARG A 137 14.31 -2.42 -0.23
CA ARG A 137 15.38 -1.90 -1.12
C ARG A 137 16.45 -1.11 -0.36
N GLY A 138 16.28 -0.86 0.93
CA GLY A 138 17.19 -0.04 1.74
C GLY A 138 17.10 1.47 1.43
N PHE A 139 16.12 1.89 0.66
CA PHE A 139 15.91 3.29 0.30
C PHE A 139 15.25 4.09 1.44
N LEU A 140 14.43 3.43 2.26
CA LEU A 140 13.63 4.05 3.30
C LEU A 140 13.97 3.51 4.69
N ASP A 141 13.71 4.32 5.69
CA ASP A 141 13.71 3.93 7.10
C ASP A 141 12.43 3.14 7.43
N LYS A 142 12.37 2.53 8.62
CA LYS A 142 11.24 1.67 9.02
C LYS A 142 9.90 2.41 9.21
N ARG A 143 9.92 3.74 9.32
CA ARG A 143 8.77 4.61 9.49
C ARG A 143 8.80 5.70 8.43
N VAL A 144 7.77 5.75 7.58
CA VAL A 144 7.74 6.54 6.34
C VAL A 144 6.43 7.30 6.25
N GLU A 145 6.50 8.61 6.01
CA GLU A 145 5.38 9.40 5.53
C GLU A 145 5.16 9.14 4.05
N VAL A 146 3.95 8.73 3.69
CA VAL A 146 3.53 8.50 2.31
C VAL A 146 2.55 9.60 1.91
N GLU A 147 2.99 10.49 1.04
CA GLU A 147 2.18 11.59 0.51
C GLU A 147 1.51 11.15 -0.80
N CYS A 148 0.17 11.07 -0.81
CA CYS A 148 -0.68 10.82 -1.96
C CYS A 148 -1.38 12.11 -2.42
N ASP A 149 -2.13 12.05 -3.55
CA ASP A 149 -2.91 13.19 -4.06
C ASP A 149 -4.00 13.64 -3.07
N GLY A 150 -4.56 12.72 -2.27
CA GLY A 150 -5.61 12.99 -1.29
C GLY A 150 -5.12 13.30 0.13
N GLY A 151 -3.82 13.28 0.39
CA GLY A 151 -3.24 13.54 1.71
C GLY A 151 -2.13 12.55 2.09
N SER A 152 -1.66 12.68 3.33
CA SER A 152 -0.54 11.86 3.84
C SER A 152 -1.00 10.83 4.86
N VAL A 153 -0.33 9.69 4.85
CA VAL A 153 -0.42 8.65 5.88
C VAL A 153 0.99 8.26 6.33
N VAL A 154 1.11 7.62 7.46
CA VAL A 154 2.37 7.08 7.96
C VAL A 154 2.31 5.56 7.90
N VAL A 155 3.33 4.97 7.30
CA VAL A 155 3.51 3.52 7.27
C VAL A 155 4.73 3.15 8.12
N GLU A 156 4.57 2.15 8.96
CA GLU A 156 5.66 1.61 9.77
C GLU A 156 5.75 0.10 9.56
N TRP A 157 6.97 -0.38 9.28
CA TRP A 157 7.20 -1.80 9.10
C TRP A 157 8.64 -2.20 9.42
N SER A 158 8.79 -3.39 9.99
CA SER A 158 10.04 -4.12 10.17
C SER A 158 9.83 -5.57 9.76
N ASP A 159 10.87 -6.20 9.29
CA ASP A 159 10.84 -7.59 8.83
C ASP A 159 10.24 -8.53 9.91
N GLY A 160 9.35 -9.44 9.47
CA GLY A 160 8.63 -10.38 10.33
C GLY A 160 7.55 -9.72 11.22
N GLN A 161 7.11 -8.49 10.92
CA GLN A 161 6.08 -7.79 11.67
C GLN A 161 4.91 -7.38 10.76
N ASP A 162 3.75 -7.17 11.38
CA ASP A 162 2.62 -6.53 10.70
C ASP A 162 3.00 -5.11 10.26
N VAL A 163 2.51 -4.72 9.09
CA VAL A 163 2.57 -3.31 8.65
C VAL A 163 1.56 -2.51 9.45
N ALA A 164 1.98 -1.41 10.05
CA ALA A 164 1.09 -0.43 10.65
C ALA A 164 0.86 0.74 9.70
N LEU A 165 -0.41 1.10 9.49
CA LEU A 165 -0.83 2.27 8.73
C LEU A 165 -1.51 3.26 9.66
N ALA A 166 -0.99 4.48 9.77
CA ALA A 166 -1.58 5.52 10.58
C ALA A 166 -1.97 6.75 9.74
N GLY A 167 -3.14 7.31 10.02
CA GLY A 167 -3.63 8.49 9.31
C GLY A 167 -4.73 9.22 10.05
N PRO A 168 -5.06 10.45 9.60
CA PRO A 168 -6.17 11.23 10.13
C PRO A 168 -7.50 10.60 9.73
N VAL A 169 -8.50 10.80 10.56
CA VAL A 169 -9.89 10.42 10.29
C VAL A 169 -10.83 11.60 10.56
N ALA A 170 -11.90 11.67 9.79
CA ALA A 170 -12.95 12.68 9.99
C ALA A 170 -14.32 12.00 9.97
N PRO A 171 -15.27 12.38 10.84
CA PRO A 171 -16.65 11.95 10.74
C PRO A 171 -17.28 12.51 9.47
N VAL A 172 -17.98 11.68 8.70
CA VAL A 172 -18.63 12.08 7.45
C VAL A 172 -20.15 12.14 7.61
N PHE A 173 -20.73 11.11 8.26
CA PHE A 173 -22.17 11.06 8.57
C PHE A 173 -22.44 10.10 9.72
N GLU A 174 -23.63 10.19 10.28
CA GLU A 174 -24.19 9.23 11.22
C GLU A 174 -25.42 8.56 10.61
N GLY A 175 -25.68 7.31 10.97
CA GLY A 175 -26.82 6.58 10.44
C GLY A 175 -27.18 5.37 11.31
N ILE A 176 -28.33 4.77 11.01
CA ILE A 176 -28.82 3.54 11.64
C ILE A 176 -28.69 2.43 10.62
N TRP A 177 -27.93 1.38 10.97
CA TRP A 177 -27.89 0.16 10.19
C TRP A 177 -29.08 -0.73 10.58
N THR A 178 -29.95 -1.02 9.62
CA THR A 178 -31.04 -1.98 9.81
C THR A 178 -30.70 -3.26 9.05
N GLU A 179 -30.61 -4.40 9.77
CA GLU A 179 -30.54 -5.69 9.10
C GLU A 179 -31.88 -5.94 8.42
N ARG A 180 -31.87 -6.18 7.12
CA ARG A 180 -33.05 -6.76 6.45
C ARG A 180 -33.15 -8.20 6.93
N ALA A 181 -34.29 -8.57 7.53
CA ALA A 181 -34.61 -9.96 7.73
C ALA A 181 -34.52 -10.69 6.38
N ALA A 182 -33.78 -11.79 6.36
CA ALA A 182 -33.62 -12.66 5.20
C ALA A 182 -34.93 -13.35 4.85
#